data_bb013dd0eeea58d301f45c3990af083d
#
_entry.id   bb013dd0eeea58d301f45c3990af083d
#
_cell.length_a   1.000
_cell.length_b   1.000
_cell.length_c   1.000
_cell.angle_alpha   90.00
_cell.angle_beta   90.00
_cell.angle_gamma   90.00
#
_symmetry.space_group_name_H-M   'P 1'
#
loop_
_entity.id
_entity.type
_entity.pdbx_description
1 polymer ?
#
loop_
_entity_poly.entity_id
_entity_poly.type
_entity_poly.pdbx_seq_one_letter_code
_entity_poly.pdbx_strand_id
1 'polypeptide(L)'
;MSGIKGHDYTWSKSWIEFKAPDAPGVYCLRDKEGKVLFIGKGKVRERLLSHWNRENSTDEAIWDHAPATFRFELTAHPGEREAELIQELKPSCNPVAHSRFPRFW
;
A
#
# COMPACT_ATOMS: atom_id res chain seq x y z
N MET A 1 -18.99 -4.87 -1.32
CA MET A 1 -17.78 -5.61 -1.64
C MET A 1 -16.56 -4.89 -1.11
N SER A 2 -15.74 -5.62 -0.55
CA SER A 2 -14.59 -5.08 0.12
C SER A 2 -13.34 -5.15 -0.74
N GLY A 3 -12.32 -4.50 -0.26
CA GLY A 3 -11.02 -4.56 -0.87
C GLY A 3 -10.75 -3.41 -1.83
N ILE A 4 -9.51 -3.34 -2.26
CA ILE A 4 -9.08 -2.31 -3.17
C ILE A 4 -9.36 -2.77 -4.61
N LYS A 5 -9.87 -1.85 -5.41
CA LYS A 5 -10.20 -2.14 -6.80
C LYS A 5 -8.94 -2.20 -7.65
N GLY A 6 -9.07 -2.75 -8.85
CA GLY A 6 -7.98 -2.79 -9.81
C GLY A 6 -7.42 -4.17 -10.01
N HIS A 7 -6.27 -4.23 -10.67
CA HIS A 7 -5.60 -5.47 -11.00
C HIS A 7 -4.33 -5.63 -10.20
N ASP A 8 -3.90 -6.87 -10.02
CA ASP A 8 -2.61 -7.17 -9.41
C ASP A 8 -1.53 -7.13 -10.48
N TYR A 9 -0.51 -6.33 -10.25
CA TYR A 9 0.66 -6.25 -11.11
C TYR A 9 1.87 -6.79 -10.36
N THR A 10 2.79 -7.40 -11.08
CA THR A 10 4.01 -7.93 -10.47
C THR A 10 4.77 -6.82 -9.75
N TRP A 11 5.21 -7.12 -8.53
CA TRP A 11 6.01 -6.17 -7.75
C TRP A 11 7.41 -6.11 -8.34
N SER A 12 7.64 -5.13 -9.20
CA SER A 12 8.93 -4.86 -9.80
C SER A 12 8.99 -3.40 -10.19
N LYS A 13 10.21 -2.87 -10.29
CA LYS A 13 10.39 -1.48 -10.64
C LYS A 13 9.81 -1.17 -12.02
N SER A 14 10.06 -2.06 -12.97
CA SER A 14 9.59 -1.84 -14.34
C SER A 14 8.06 -1.85 -14.44
N TRP A 15 7.40 -2.75 -13.69
CA TRP A 15 5.94 -2.77 -13.70
C TRP A 15 5.34 -1.56 -13.00
N ILE A 16 6.00 -1.06 -11.93
CA ILE A 16 5.57 0.17 -11.28
C ILE A 16 5.63 1.33 -12.27
N GLU A 17 6.75 1.46 -12.97
CA GLU A 17 6.94 2.56 -13.92
C GLU A 17 5.99 2.45 -15.10
N PHE A 18 5.66 1.24 -15.50
CA PHE A 18 4.81 1.01 -16.66
C PHE A 18 3.32 1.20 -16.33
N LYS A 19 2.86 0.72 -15.19
CA LYS A 19 1.42 0.68 -14.90
C LYS A 19 0.94 1.69 -13.88
N ALA A 20 1.75 2.05 -12.90
CA ALA A 20 1.29 2.93 -11.83
C ALA A 20 1.27 4.38 -12.32
N PRO A 21 0.13 5.06 -12.25
CA PRO A 21 0.06 6.46 -12.66
C PRO A 21 0.61 7.37 -11.57
N ASP A 22 1.13 8.52 -11.98
CA ASP A 22 1.63 9.51 -11.03
C ASP A 22 0.48 10.43 -10.65
N ALA A 23 -0.52 9.84 -10.00
CA ALA A 23 -1.77 10.52 -9.65
C ALA A 23 -2.23 10.10 -8.27
N PRO A 24 -3.04 10.92 -7.60
CA PRO A 24 -3.50 10.60 -6.24
C PRO A 24 -4.34 9.34 -6.21
N GLY A 25 -4.10 8.51 -5.20
CA GLY A 25 -4.85 7.29 -5.02
C GLY A 25 -4.38 6.52 -3.82
N VAL A 26 -4.87 5.31 -3.72
CA VAL A 26 -4.46 4.35 -2.71
C VAL A 26 -3.85 3.14 -3.42
N TYR A 27 -3.01 2.41 -2.68
CA TYR A 27 -2.36 1.23 -3.26
C TYR A 27 -2.15 0.20 -2.16
N CYS A 28 -1.93 -1.05 -2.57
CA CYS A 28 -1.60 -2.08 -1.63
C CYS A 28 -0.52 -3.00 -2.20
N LEU A 29 0.24 -3.59 -1.29
CA LEU A 29 1.22 -4.61 -1.61
C LEU A 29 0.72 -5.93 -1.03
N ARG A 30 0.86 -7.01 -1.79
CA ARG A 30 0.36 -8.32 -1.39
C ARG A 30 1.46 -9.36 -1.61
N ASP A 31 1.43 -10.40 -0.77
CA ASP A 31 2.36 -11.50 -0.98
C ASP A 31 1.81 -12.47 -2.03
N LYS A 32 2.56 -13.54 -2.29
CA LYS A 32 2.19 -14.48 -3.35
C LYS A 32 0.91 -15.24 -3.04
N GLU A 33 0.49 -15.22 -1.80
CA GLU A 33 -0.76 -15.89 -1.39
C GLU A 33 -1.93 -14.92 -1.37
N GLY A 34 -1.70 -13.66 -1.75
CA GLY A 34 -2.76 -12.68 -1.81
C GLY A 34 -3.01 -11.95 -0.51
N LYS A 35 -2.17 -12.18 0.50
CA LYS A 35 -2.33 -11.50 1.77
C LYS A 35 -1.88 -10.05 1.64
N VAL A 36 -2.69 -9.12 2.14
CA VAL A 36 -2.38 -7.70 2.07
C VAL A 36 -1.33 -7.36 3.12
N LEU A 37 -0.19 -6.87 2.65
CA LEU A 37 0.93 -6.52 3.52
C LEU A 37 0.90 -5.07 3.93
N PHE A 38 0.55 -4.19 3.02
CA PHE A 38 0.62 -2.75 3.27
C PHE A 38 -0.38 -2.02 2.40
N ILE A 39 -0.98 -0.96 2.95
CA ILE A 39 -1.88 -0.07 2.23
C ILE A 39 -1.35 1.34 2.44
N GLY A 40 -1.23 2.10 1.34
CA GLY A 40 -0.75 3.46 1.41
C GLY A 40 -1.53 4.39 0.52
N LYS A 41 -1.17 5.67 0.55
CA LYS A 41 -1.83 6.70 -0.23
C LYS A 41 -0.82 7.72 -0.73
N GLY A 42 -1.23 8.49 -1.71
CA GLY A 42 -0.44 9.56 -2.28
C GLY A 42 -0.38 9.45 -3.78
N LYS A 43 0.63 10.04 -4.39
CA LYS A 43 0.88 9.85 -5.81
C LYS A 43 1.37 8.42 -6.00
N VAL A 44 0.57 7.62 -6.67
CA VAL A 44 0.73 6.17 -6.65
C VAL A 44 2.12 5.74 -7.12
N ARG A 45 2.55 6.19 -8.29
CA ARG A 45 3.87 5.78 -8.82
C ARG A 45 5.00 6.20 -7.88
N GLU A 46 4.97 7.45 -7.45
CA GLU A 46 6.01 8.00 -6.60
C GLU A 46 6.12 7.21 -5.29
N ARG A 47 4.97 6.91 -4.69
CA ARG A 47 4.95 6.18 -3.43
C ARG A 47 5.41 4.74 -3.60
N LEU A 48 4.97 4.07 -4.66
CA LEU A 48 5.39 2.69 -4.90
C LEU A 48 6.89 2.61 -5.17
N LEU A 49 7.44 3.56 -5.92
CA LEU A 49 8.89 3.59 -6.14
C LEU A 49 9.65 3.85 -4.85
N SER A 50 9.10 4.69 -3.99
CA SER A 50 9.69 4.95 -2.68
C SER A 50 9.79 3.67 -1.85
N HIS A 51 8.74 2.83 -1.86
CA HIS A 51 8.77 1.54 -1.19
C HIS A 51 9.76 0.58 -1.84
N TRP A 52 9.81 0.60 -3.16
CA TRP A 52 10.77 -0.24 -3.89
C TRP A 52 12.21 0.11 -3.50
N ASN A 53 12.49 1.40 -3.37
CA ASN A 53 13.82 1.90 -3.03
C ASN A 53 14.11 1.87 -1.53
N ARG A 54 13.17 1.40 -0.73
CA ARG A 54 13.31 1.27 0.73
C ARG A 54 13.60 2.59 1.42
N GLU A 55 12.83 3.61 1.06
CA GLU A 55 13.01 4.96 1.61
C GLU A 55 12.14 5.22 2.84
N ASN A 56 11.30 4.27 3.23
CA ASN A 56 10.35 4.46 4.33
C ASN A 56 10.69 3.54 5.49
N SER A 57 10.34 3.95 6.70
CA SER A 57 10.65 3.19 7.90
C SER A 57 9.95 1.83 7.95
N THR A 58 8.83 1.68 7.26
CA THR A 58 8.08 0.43 7.22
C THR A 58 8.59 -0.55 6.17
N ASP A 59 9.52 -0.13 5.30
CA ASP A 59 9.87 -0.92 4.13
C ASP A 59 10.62 -2.20 4.47
N GLU A 60 11.42 -2.19 5.52
CA GLU A 60 12.09 -3.41 5.96
C GLU A 60 11.07 -4.51 6.25
N ALA A 61 10.04 -4.18 7.01
CA ALA A 61 9.01 -5.16 7.34
C ALA A 61 8.28 -5.63 6.09
N ILE A 62 7.98 -4.72 5.18
CA ILE A 62 7.30 -5.08 3.94
C ILE A 62 8.14 -6.08 3.14
N TRP A 63 9.41 -5.75 2.94
CA TRP A 63 10.29 -6.61 2.15
C TRP A 63 10.52 -7.96 2.82
N ASP A 64 10.54 -8.00 4.15
CA ASP A 64 10.68 -9.25 4.89
C ASP A 64 9.50 -10.18 4.65
N HIS A 65 8.34 -9.65 4.31
CA HIS A 65 7.16 -10.45 4.03
C HIS A 65 7.04 -10.83 2.55
N ALA A 66 8.08 -10.54 1.76
CA ALA A 66 8.19 -10.95 0.36
C ALA A 66 7.01 -10.49 -0.48
N PRO A 67 6.86 -9.19 -0.73
CA PRO A 67 5.78 -8.70 -1.57
C PRO A 67 5.90 -9.27 -2.98
N ALA A 68 4.78 -9.65 -3.57
CA ALA A 68 4.74 -10.27 -4.89
C ALA A 68 4.00 -9.43 -5.90
N THR A 69 2.98 -8.69 -5.48
CA THR A 69 2.16 -7.89 -6.39
C THR A 69 1.79 -6.58 -5.75
N PHE A 70 1.42 -5.63 -6.61
CA PHE A 70 0.81 -4.38 -6.14
C PHE A 70 -0.49 -4.13 -6.88
N ARG A 71 -1.34 -3.34 -6.27
CA ARG A 71 -2.62 -2.95 -6.83
C ARG A 71 -2.85 -1.50 -6.45
N PHE A 72 -3.55 -0.74 -7.29
CA PHE A 72 -3.85 0.65 -6.96
C PHE A 72 -5.27 1.01 -7.39
N GLU A 73 -5.77 2.07 -6.79
CA GLU A 73 -7.09 2.61 -7.08
C GLU A 73 -6.98 4.14 -7.00
N LEU A 74 -7.29 4.83 -8.11
CA LEU A 74 -7.24 6.29 -8.11
C LEU A 74 -8.48 6.83 -7.42
N THR A 75 -8.29 7.87 -6.62
CA THR A 75 -9.40 8.50 -5.91
C THR A 75 -9.03 9.95 -5.58
N ALA A 76 -10.04 10.81 -5.56
CA ALA A 76 -9.86 12.20 -5.14
C ALA A 76 -9.75 12.33 -3.63
N HIS A 77 -10.07 11.26 -2.89
CA HIS A 77 -10.06 11.28 -1.42
C HIS A 77 -9.20 10.14 -0.87
N PRO A 78 -7.87 10.15 -1.15
CA PRO A 78 -7.03 9.01 -0.77
C PRO A 78 -6.97 8.78 0.74
N GLY A 79 -7.01 9.83 1.54
CA GLY A 79 -6.95 9.66 3.00
C GLY A 79 -8.13 8.89 3.54
N GLU A 80 -9.33 9.23 3.10
CA GLU A 80 -10.54 8.52 3.54
C GLU A 80 -10.53 7.09 3.06
N ARG A 81 -10.14 6.88 1.79
CA ARG A 81 -10.14 5.55 1.21
C ARG A 81 -9.09 4.66 1.88
N GLU A 82 -7.93 5.21 2.20
CA GLU A 82 -6.90 4.47 2.90
C GLU A 82 -7.41 4.00 4.27
N ALA A 83 -8.04 4.89 5.01
CA ALA A 83 -8.55 4.56 6.33
C ALA A 83 -9.58 3.42 6.26
N GLU A 84 -10.49 3.49 5.29
CA GLU A 84 -11.46 2.43 5.07
C GLU A 84 -10.79 1.09 4.81
N LEU A 85 -9.80 1.11 3.91
CA LEU A 85 -9.13 -0.12 3.50
C LEU A 85 -8.30 -0.73 4.63
N ILE A 86 -7.62 0.10 5.40
CA ILE A 86 -6.83 -0.40 6.54
C ILE A 86 -7.74 -1.07 7.55
N GLN A 87 -8.87 -0.44 7.84
CA GLN A 87 -9.81 -1.00 8.80
C GLN A 87 -10.41 -2.31 8.29
N GLU A 88 -10.69 -2.37 7.00
CA GLU A 88 -11.33 -3.53 6.38
C GLU A 88 -10.36 -4.69 6.19
N LEU A 89 -9.17 -4.40 5.68
CA LEU A 89 -8.24 -5.44 5.25
C LEU A 89 -7.17 -5.77 6.28
N LYS A 90 -6.93 -4.89 7.23
CA LYS A 90 -5.99 -5.10 8.35
C LYS A 90 -4.63 -5.60 7.86
N PRO A 91 -3.92 -4.77 7.08
CA PRO A 91 -2.64 -5.19 6.50
C PRO A 91 -1.58 -5.45 7.58
N SER A 92 -0.69 -6.41 7.31
CA SER A 92 0.29 -6.89 8.28
C SER A 92 1.33 -5.85 8.65
N CYS A 93 1.72 -4.99 7.71
CA CYS A 93 2.89 -4.14 7.87
C CYS A 93 2.57 -2.67 8.05
N ASN A 94 1.31 -2.28 8.09
CA ASN A 94 0.98 -0.90 8.40
C ASN A 94 1.25 -0.62 9.86
N PRO A 95 1.75 0.58 10.19
CA PRO A 95 1.91 0.92 11.60
C PRO A 95 0.59 0.84 12.34
N VAL A 96 0.61 0.39 13.59
CA VAL A 96 -0.58 0.39 14.40
C VAL A 96 -0.96 1.83 14.67
N ALA A 97 -2.14 2.09 14.40
CA ALA A 97 -2.61 3.46 14.58
C ALA A 97 -2.50 3.90 16.01
N HIS A 98 -1.90 3.47 15.92
CA HIS A 98 -1.86 3.63 16.64
C HIS A 98 -1.93 4.24 17.17
N SER A 99 -1.56 3.69 17.20
CA SER A 99 -1.62 3.88 17.56
C SER A 99 -2.12 4.88 17.81
N ARG A 100 -2.55 5.10 17.96
CA ARG A 100 -3.18 5.87 17.97
C ARG A 100 -3.36 6.32 18.75
N PHE A 101 -3.05 5.78 19.13
CA PHE A 101 -3.19 6.26 19.83
C PHE A 101 -3.01 6.64 20.54
N PRO A 102 -2.93 6.45 20.79
CA PRO A 102 -2.80 6.82 21.64
C PRO A 102 -2.61 7.23 22.25
N ARG A 103 -2.57 7.08 22.46
CA ARG A 103 -2.39 7.45 22.95
C ARG A 103 -2.08 7.97 23.67
N PHE A 104 -2.14 7.84 24.06
CA PHE A 104 -1.91 8.31 24.63
C PHE A 104 -1.87 8.67 25.25
N TRP A 105 -1.90 8.51 25.65
CA TRP A 105 -1.99 8.81 25.97
C TRP A 105 -2.13 9.12 26.31
#